data_8ba2eedcd162789dceece766b7809d19
#
_entry.id   8ba2eedcd162789dceece766b7809d19
#
_cell.length_a   1.000
_cell.length_b   1.000
_cell.length_c   1.000
_cell.angle_alpha   90.00
_cell.angle_beta   90.00
_cell.angle_gamma   90.00
#
_symmetry.space_group_name_H-M   'P 1'
#
loop_
_entity.id
_entity.type
_entity.pdbx_description
1 polymer ?
#
loop_
_entity_poly.entity_id
_entity_poly.type
_entity_poly.pdbx_seq_one_letter_code
_entity_poly.pdbx_strand_id
1 'polypeptide(L)'
;MSRKVSILFVLTALLLAVVPVLAQDFQIPEIVEGKWNVAFVLIGPINDGGWSQAHYDGAKYVSDNVDNVNVVYVENIPEGTESEQVFRSLAAKGFNVIFGTSFGFMDPMEAVAEDFPDSYFIHIAGYKTNNTNFGNLMGAMEHMKFLAGYLSGQRCKMDGEDTVGYMYTFPIPEELRLGNAFMMGVKKTCPECKMIVTPINSWHDPVVEQEAAKALFDAGAYIVFTGADTPAPAIVAESYKEGKGKWGIPYDWKGSCTSKRCLTLPYWNWGPVYASIVEGLRDGTYTPGRHYFDGDEKGLGLYGFMEGEELTEGLKDMPEEVLTFVRDYIADIEAGKWTRFDLFSGPIIDNQGNVVVPEGEKMEDADLDTFDCS
;
A
#
# COMPACT_ATOMS: atom_id res chain seq x y z
N MET A 1 -49.44 -23.90 64.93
CA MET A 1 -49.59 -23.95 63.47
C MET A 1 -48.31 -23.39 62.81
N SER A 2 -47.37 -24.23 62.39
CA SER A 2 -46.10 -23.83 61.76
C SER A 2 -46.23 -24.07 60.27
N ARG A 3 -46.10 -22.98 59.49
CA ARG A 3 -46.03 -23.02 58.02
C ARG A 3 -44.59 -23.31 57.63
N LYS A 4 -44.37 -24.48 57.08
CA LYS A 4 -43.09 -24.81 56.39
C LYS A 4 -43.09 -24.15 55.02
N VAL A 5 -42.11 -23.24 54.74
CA VAL A 5 -41.88 -22.68 53.46
C VAL A 5 -40.83 -23.58 52.80
N SER A 6 -41.23 -24.26 51.73
CA SER A 6 -40.30 -25.02 50.85
C SER A 6 -39.70 -24.09 49.83
N ILE A 7 -38.39 -23.88 49.90
CA ILE A 7 -37.62 -23.14 48.87
C ILE A 7 -37.21 -24.14 47.81
N LEU A 8 -37.77 -24.02 46.62
CA LEU A 8 -37.39 -24.78 45.41
C LEU A 8 -36.20 -24.10 44.73
N PHE A 9 -35.03 -24.70 44.81
CA PHE A 9 -33.87 -24.27 44.04
C PHE A 9 -34.01 -24.78 42.60
N VAL A 10 -34.23 -23.87 41.63
CA VAL A 10 -34.14 -24.16 40.21
C VAL A 10 -32.68 -23.97 39.80
N LEU A 11 -31.96 -25.06 39.61
CA LEU A 11 -30.61 -25.07 39.01
C LEU A 11 -30.78 -24.92 37.48
N THR A 12 -30.58 -23.71 36.96
CA THR A 12 -30.51 -23.48 35.52
C THR A 12 -29.10 -23.87 35.07
N ALA A 13 -28.94 -25.03 34.48
CA ALA A 13 -27.71 -25.44 33.83
C ALA A 13 -27.56 -24.61 32.53
N LEU A 14 -26.65 -23.65 32.53
CA LEU A 14 -26.20 -22.93 31.30
C LEU A 14 -25.34 -23.91 30.48
N LEU A 15 -25.94 -24.55 29.48
CA LEU A 15 -25.20 -25.25 28.42
C LEU A 15 -24.51 -24.19 27.58
N LEU A 16 -23.25 -23.94 27.85
CA LEU A 16 -22.36 -23.26 26.92
C LEU A 16 -22.25 -24.15 25.68
N ALA A 17 -22.99 -23.83 24.63
CA ALA A 17 -22.79 -24.40 23.33
C ALA A 17 -21.42 -23.85 22.84
N VAL A 18 -20.39 -24.70 22.92
CA VAL A 18 -19.14 -24.48 22.21
C VAL A 18 -19.50 -24.63 20.72
N VAL A 19 -19.78 -23.52 20.07
CA VAL A 19 -19.84 -23.49 18.61
C VAL A 19 -18.42 -23.76 18.15
N PRO A 20 -18.14 -24.86 17.44
CA PRO A 20 -16.82 -25.02 16.86
C PRO A 20 -16.61 -23.85 15.90
N VAL A 21 -15.63 -23.00 16.17
CA VAL A 21 -15.10 -22.10 15.17
C VAL A 21 -14.58 -23.03 14.07
N LEU A 22 -15.32 -23.10 12.98
CA LEU A 22 -14.84 -23.80 11.79
C LEU A 22 -13.58 -23.05 11.37
N ALA A 23 -12.42 -23.65 11.53
CA ALA A 23 -11.19 -23.17 10.95
C ALA A 23 -11.46 -22.98 9.46
N GLN A 24 -11.20 -21.79 8.93
CA GLN A 24 -11.35 -21.51 7.51
C GLN A 24 -10.35 -22.40 6.78
N ASP A 25 -10.85 -23.35 5.99
CA ASP A 25 -10.01 -24.34 5.28
C ASP A 25 -9.52 -23.68 3.99
N PHE A 26 -8.36 -23.05 4.04
CA PHE A 26 -7.76 -22.43 2.87
C PHE A 26 -7.27 -23.51 1.91
N GLN A 27 -7.72 -23.41 0.66
CA GLN A 27 -7.26 -24.34 -0.38
C GLN A 27 -5.84 -23.96 -0.80
N ILE A 28 -4.86 -24.71 -0.29
CA ILE A 28 -3.46 -24.56 -0.65
C ILE A 28 -3.19 -25.21 -2.00
N PRO A 29 -2.74 -24.44 -3.02
CA PRO A 29 -2.45 -24.97 -4.35
C PRO A 29 -1.37 -26.06 -4.33
N GLU A 30 -1.32 -26.88 -5.38
CA GLU A 30 -0.30 -27.90 -5.54
C GLU A 30 0.96 -27.36 -6.22
N ILE A 31 2.11 -27.92 -5.87
CA ILE A 31 3.36 -27.67 -6.59
C ILE A 31 3.39 -28.41 -7.93
N VAL A 32 4.19 -27.94 -8.85
CA VAL A 32 4.50 -28.64 -10.10
C VAL A 32 5.94 -29.14 -10.01
N GLU A 33 6.11 -30.46 -10.07
CA GLU A 33 7.42 -31.10 -10.00
C GLU A 33 8.33 -30.65 -11.15
N GLY A 34 9.57 -30.34 -10.83
CA GLY A 34 10.56 -29.85 -11.79
C GLY A 34 10.44 -28.38 -12.15
N LYS A 35 9.48 -27.65 -11.59
CA LYS A 35 9.37 -26.21 -11.71
C LYS A 35 9.80 -25.50 -10.43
N TRP A 36 10.19 -24.23 -10.56
CA TRP A 36 10.37 -23.32 -9.45
C TRP A 36 9.00 -22.82 -9.00
N ASN A 37 8.55 -23.27 -7.82
CA ASN A 37 7.19 -23.01 -7.32
C ASN A 37 7.16 -21.73 -6.51
N VAL A 38 6.35 -20.76 -6.94
CA VAL A 38 6.20 -19.42 -6.36
C VAL A 38 4.77 -19.23 -5.91
N ALA A 39 4.56 -18.81 -4.67
CA ALA A 39 3.25 -18.52 -4.12
C ALA A 39 3.14 -17.05 -3.70
N PHE A 40 1.98 -16.44 -3.95
CA PHE A 40 1.60 -15.12 -3.46
C PHE A 40 0.45 -15.25 -2.47
N VAL A 41 0.61 -14.72 -1.27
CA VAL A 41 -0.43 -14.68 -0.22
C VAL A 41 -0.94 -13.26 -0.13
N LEU A 42 -2.22 -13.08 -0.49
CA LEU A 42 -2.87 -11.77 -0.63
C LEU A 42 -3.86 -11.53 0.52
N ILE A 43 -3.84 -10.32 1.07
CA ILE A 43 -4.75 -9.90 2.16
C ILE A 43 -6.20 -9.76 1.68
N GLY A 44 -6.40 -9.25 0.49
CA GLY A 44 -7.71 -9.02 -0.15
C GLY A 44 -7.93 -9.85 -1.40
N PRO A 45 -9.05 -9.63 -2.09
CA PRO A 45 -9.36 -10.30 -3.34
C PRO A 45 -8.52 -9.74 -4.51
N ILE A 46 -8.28 -10.56 -5.53
CA ILE A 46 -7.50 -10.18 -6.72
C ILE A 46 -8.13 -9.08 -7.57
N ASN A 47 -9.30 -8.61 -7.23
CA ASN A 47 -10.07 -7.58 -7.94
C ASN A 47 -10.54 -6.47 -6.99
N ASP A 48 -9.78 -6.18 -5.93
CA ASP A 48 -10.06 -5.09 -4.98
C ASP A 48 -9.98 -3.69 -5.62
N GLY A 49 -9.30 -3.58 -6.74
CA GLY A 49 -9.05 -2.31 -7.43
C GLY A 49 -7.86 -1.55 -6.87
N GLY A 50 -7.03 -2.17 -6.04
CA GLY A 50 -5.92 -1.56 -5.35
C GLY A 50 -4.76 -2.52 -5.09
N TRP A 51 -4.41 -2.69 -3.81
CA TRP A 51 -3.22 -3.39 -3.35
C TRP A 51 -3.15 -4.84 -3.82
N SER A 52 -4.15 -5.67 -3.48
CA SER A 52 -4.12 -7.09 -3.82
C SER A 52 -4.16 -7.33 -5.32
N GLN A 53 -4.91 -6.50 -6.08
CA GLN A 53 -4.92 -6.56 -7.53
C GLN A 53 -3.57 -6.19 -8.14
N ALA A 54 -2.88 -5.19 -7.63
CA ALA A 54 -1.53 -4.82 -8.09
C ALA A 54 -0.53 -5.96 -7.87
N HIS A 55 -0.60 -6.65 -6.73
CA HIS A 55 0.23 -7.82 -6.45
C HIS A 55 -0.13 -9.03 -7.32
N TYR A 56 -1.43 -9.25 -7.56
CA TYR A 56 -1.88 -10.29 -8.49
C TYR A 56 -1.36 -10.04 -9.91
N ASP A 57 -1.42 -8.80 -10.40
CA ASP A 57 -0.85 -8.43 -11.71
C ASP A 57 0.67 -8.66 -11.73
N GLY A 58 1.36 -8.39 -10.62
CA GLY A 58 2.77 -8.71 -10.44
C GLY A 58 3.05 -10.21 -10.47
N ALA A 59 2.24 -11.03 -9.81
CA ALA A 59 2.33 -12.49 -9.85
C ALA A 59 2.10 -13.03 -11.27
N LYS A 60 1.10 -12.47 -11.97
CA LYS A 60 0.82 -12.81 -13.36
C LYS A 60 2.00 -12.45 -14.27
N TYR A 61 2.62 -11.28 -14.07
CA TYR A 61 3.81 -10.89 -14.82
C TYR A 61 4.95 -11.91 -14.64
N VAL A 62 5.21 -12.38 -13.41
CA VAL A 62 6.20 -13.44 -13.15
C VAL A 62 5.86 -14.71 -13.91
N SER A 63 4.59 -15.14 -13.88
CA SER A 63 4.12 -16.32 -14.63
C SER A 63 4.33 -16.20 -16.14
N ASP A 64 4.15 -15.00 -16.70
CA ASP A 64 4.19 -14.76 -18.14
C ASP A 64 5.63 -14.50 -18.66
N ASN A 65 6.57 -14.06 -17.79
CA ASN A 65 7.88 -13.56 -18.21
C ASN A 65 9.08 -14.33 -17.63
N VAL A 66 8.89 -15.17 -16.61
CA VAL A 66 9.98 -15.96 -16.03
C VAL A 66 9.85 -17.42 -16.45
N ASP A 67 10.89 -17.95 -17.06
CA ASP A 67 10.89 -19.33 -17.53
C ASP A 67 10.91 -20.36 -16.38
N ASN A 68 10.25 -21.51 -16.62
CA ASN A 68 10.27 -22.66 -15.74
C ASN A 68 9.76 -22.41 -14.31
N VAL A 69 8.80 -21.49 -14.15
CA VAL A 69 8.10 -21.23 -12.89
C VAL A 69 6.69 -21.84 -12.89
N ASN A 70 6.19 -22.13 -11.69
CA ASN A 70 4.77 -22.36 -11.41
C ASN A 70 4.35 -21.31 -10.40
N VAL A 71 3.53 -20.36 -10.81
CA VAL A 71 3.07 -19.25 -9.97
C VAL A 71 1.64 -19.49 -9.55
N VAL A 72 1.38 -19.41 -8.26
CA VAL A 72 0.05 -19.55 -7.66
C VAL A 72 -0.22 -18.39 -6.70
N TYR A 73 -1.49 -18.21 -6.33
CA TYR A 73 -1.88 -17.25 -5.31
C TYR A 73 -2.93 -17.84 -4.36
N VAL A 74 -2.99 -17.29 -3.16
CA VAL A 74 -4.05 -17.52 -2.17
C VAL A 74 -4.54 -16.15 -1.72
N GLU A 75 -5.83 -15.88 -1.87
CA GLU A 75 -6.42 -14.56 -1.60
C GLU A 75 -7.31 -14.55 -0.36
N ASN A 76 -7.63 -13.33 0.14
CA ASN A 76 -8.47 -13.13 1.32
C ASN A 76 -7.91 -13.81 2.59
N ILE A 77 -6.60 -13.74 2.77
CA ILE A 77 -5.94 -14.32 3.93
C ILE A 77 -5.86 -13.26 5.03
N PRO A 78 -6.54 -13.47 6.18
CA PRO A 78 -6.46 -12.53 7.30
C PRO A 78 -5.05 -12.50 7.90
N GLU A 79 -4.66 -11.36 8.44
CA GLU A 79 -3.43 -11.23 9.22
C GLU A 79 -3.49 -12.03 10.52
N GLY A 80 -2.36 -12.50 11.01
CA GLY A 80 -2.25 -13.24 12.28
C GLY A 80 -2.15 -14.75 12.11
N THR A 81 -2.89 -15.51 12.92
CA THR A 81 -2.77 -16.98 13.03
C THR A 81 -3.12 -17.69 11.71
N GLU A 82 -4.10 -17.19 10.99
CA GLU A 82 -4.55 -17.76 9.72
C GLU A 82 -3.46 -17.65 8.66
N SER A 83 -2.81 -16.50 8.56
CA SER A 83 -1.71 -16.31 7.62
C SER A 83 -0.51 -17.20 7.96
N GLU A 84 -0.17 -17.38 9.25
CA GLU A 84 0.88 -18.31 9.66
C GLU A 84 0.60 -19.74 9.18
N GLN A 85 -0.66 -20.20 9.32
CA GLN A 85 -1.05 -21.53 8.85
C GLN A 85 -0.91 -21.68 7.34
N VAL A 86 -1.24 -20.65 6.57
CA VAL A 86 -1.11 -20.62 5.11
C VAL A 86 0.37 -20.67 4.72
N PHE A 87 1.23 -19.82 5.30
CA PHE A 87 2.67 -19.82 5.02
C PHE A 87 3.31 -21.17 5.35
N ARG A 88 2.99 -21.73 6.50
CA ARG A 88 3.47 -23.05 6.94
C ARG A 88 3.02 -24.16 5.98
N SER A 89 1.79 -24.11 5.52
CA SER A 89 1.24 -25.10 4.60
C SER A 89 1.88 -25.03 3.21
N LEU A 90 2.13 -23.81 2.69
CA LEU A 90 2.84 -23.60 1.43
C LEU A 90 4.29 -24.11 1.51
N ALA A 91 5.01 -23.75 2.57
CA ALA A 91 6.39 -24.21 2.78
C ALA A 91 6.46 -25.76 2.94
N ALA A 92 5.55 -26.35 3.71
CA ALA A 92 5.48 -27.80 3.89
C ALA A 92 5.16 -28.56 2.58
N LYS A 93 4.45 -27.95 1.63
CA LYS A 93 4.23 -28.51 0.29
C LYS A 93 5.45 -28.39 -0.63
N GLY A 94 6.44 -27.59 -0.29
CA GLY A 94 7.67 -27.42 -1.06
C GLY A 94 7.66 -26.24 -2.03
N PHE A 95 6.90 -25.18 -1.74
CA PHE A 95 7.05 -23.94 -2.47
C PHE A 95 8.43 -23.32 -2.22
N ASN A 96 9.10 -22.92 -3.30
CA ASN A 96 10.47 -22.39 -3.25
C ASN A 96 10.49 -20.93 -2.78
N VAL A 97 9.51 -20.12 -3.23
CA VAL A 97 9.39 -18.71 -2.88
C VAL A 97 7.94 -18.39 -2.47
N ILE A 98 7.79 -17.70 -1.35
CA ILE A 98 6.49 -17.31 -0.81
C ILE A 98 6.52 -15.81 -0.56
N PHE A 99 5.74 -15.06 -1.32
CA PHE A 99 5.51 -13.63 -1.11
C PHE A 99 4.31 -13.45 -0.18
N GLY A 100 4.46 -12.62 0.85
CA GLY A 100 3.38 -12.23 1.77
C GLY A 100 3.11 -10.73 1.66
N THR A 101 1.94 -10.36 1.14
CA THR A 101 1.65 -9.01 0.68
C THR A 101 0.76 -8.23 1.64
N SER A 102 1.11 -8.21 2.93
CA SER A 102 0.47 -7.35 3.92
C SER A 102 1.40 -7.08 5.09
N PHE A 103 1.29 -5.89 5.69
CA PHE A 103 2.10 -5.48 6.83
C PHE A 103 2.04 -6.48 8.00
N GLY A 104 0.84 -6.94 8.36
CA GLY A 104 0.65 -7.89 9.47
C GLY A 104 1.05 -9.33 9.17
N PHE A 105 1.55 -9.63 7.97
CA PHE A 105 2.16 -10.94 7.66
C PHE A 105 3.62 -11.06 8.13
N MET A 106 4.23 -9.97 8.60
CA MET A 106 5.64 -9.90 8.97
C MET A 106 6.02 -10.92 10.05
N ASP A 107 5.34 -10.89 11.21
CA ASP A 107 5.63 -11.79 12.32
C ASP A 107 5.28 -13.26 12.00
N PRO A 108 4.12 -13.57 11.39
CA PRO A 108 3.81 -14.92 10.92
C PRO A 108 4.85 -15.48 9.94
N MET A 109 5.31 -14.69 8.98
CA MET A 109 6.32 -15.16 8.00
C MET A 109 7.68 -15.38 8.65
N GLU A 110 8.13 -14.49 9.54
CA GLU A 110 9.38 -14.63 10.30
C GLU A 110 9.40 -15.96 11.07
N ALA A 111 8.32 -16.25 11.82
CA ALA A 111 8.20 -17.48 12.60
C ALA A 111 8.23 -18.75 11.72
N VAL A 112 7.58 -18.71 10.55
CA VAL A 112 7.58 -19.85 9.64
C VAL A 112 8.93 -20.04 8.95
N ALA A 113 9.61 -18.95 8.58
CA ALA A 113 10.88 -18.98 7.90
C ALA A 113 11.99 -19.69 8.72
N GLU A 114 11.93 -19.58 10.05
CA GLU A 114 12.86 -20.31 10.96
C GLU A 114 12.70 -21.84 10.85
N ASP A 115 11.49 -22.32 10.66
CA ASP A 115 11.18 -23.75 10.58
C ASP A 115 11.41 -24.35 9.18
N PHE A 116 11.46 -23.52 8.13
CA PHE A 116 11.53 -23.93 6.73
C PHE A 116 12.69 -23.26 5.97
N PRO A 117 13.95 -23.63 6.29
CA PRO A 117 15.14 -22.99 5.71
C PRO A 117 15.31 -23.23 4.20
N ASP A 118 14.62 -24.21 3.61
CA ASP A 118 14.66 -24.52 2.18
C ASP A 118 13.67 -23.70 1.34
N SER A 119 12.80 -22.90 1.98
CA SER A 119 11.89 -21.98 1.33
C SER A 119 12.32 -20.53 1.57
N TYR A 120 12.18 -19.69 0.56
CA TYR A 120 12.41 -18.25 0.67
C TYR A 120 11.10 -17.50 0.95
N PHE A 121 11.15 -16.57 1.88
CA PHE A 121 10.02 -15.76 2.29
C PHE A 121 10.32 -14.29 2.03
N ILE A 122 9.50 -13.64 1.19
CA ILE A 122 9.62 -12.23 0.85
C ILE A 122 8.38 -11.51 1.37
N HIS A 123 8.57 -10.77 2.43
CA HIS A 123 7.51 -9.96 3.04
C HIS A 123 7.43 -8.58 2.39
N ILE A 124 6.21 -8.08 2.14
CA ILE A 124 5.97 -6.75 1.57
C ILE A 124 5.51 -5.80 2.67
N ALA A 125 6.00 -4.56 2.63
CA ALA A 125 5.66 -3.45 3.53
C ALA A 125 6.19 -3.55 4.98
N GLY A 126 7.09 -4.48 5.29
CA GLY A 126 7.70 -4.59 6.62
C GLY A 126 9.14 -4.08 6.69
N TYR A 127 9.85 -4.54 7.72
CA TYR A 127 11.24 -4.16 7.95
C TYR A 127 12.10 -5.28 8.53
N LYS A 128 11.51 -6.39 8.98
CA LYS A 128 12.25 -7.53 9.55
C LYS A 128 12.89 -8.38 8.47
N THR A 129 14.05 -8.94 8.79
CA THR A 129 14.79 -9.87 7.93
C THR A 129 15.70 -10.75 8.77
N ASN A 130 15.97 -11.98 8.33
CA ASN A 130 17.02 -12.82 8.89
C ASN A 130 18.28 -12.87 8.00
N ASN A 131 18.27 -12.17 6.86
CA ASN A 131 19.36 -12.13 5.87
C ASN A 131 19.80 -13.53 5.33
N THR A 132 18.90 -14.49 5.37
CA THR A 132 19.11 -15.83 4.80
C THR A 132 17.97 -16.25 3.90
N ASN A 133 16.82 -16.59 4.46
CA ASN A 133 15.63 -17.03 3.72
C ASN A 133 14.38 -16.18 3.98
N PHE A 134 14.47 -15.17 4.85
CA PHE A 134 13.40 -14.20 5.10
C PHE A 134 13.91 -12.79 4.88
N GLY A 135 13.26 -12.06 3.98
CA GLY A 135 13.58 -10.68 3.65
C GLY A 135 12.36 -9.81 3.49
N ASN A 136 12.60 -8.52 3.38
CA ASN A 136 11.57 -7.52 3.20
C ASN A 136 11.76 -6.81 1.86
N LEU A 137 10.67 -6.53 1.18
CA LEU A 137 10.61 -5.77 -0.07
C LEU A 137 9.62 -4.61 0.07
N MET A 138 10.06 -3.41 -0.31
CA MET A 138 9.20 -2.23 -0.44
C MET A 138 9.81 -1.26 -1.44
N GLY A 139 9.02 -0.31 -1.92
CA GLY A 139 9.47 0.75 -2.83
C GLY A 139 9.23 2.15 -2.28
N ALA A 140 9.98 3.11 -2.79
CA ALA A 140 9.92 4.53 -2.41
C ALA A 140 8.71 5.24 -3.03
N MET A 141 7.51 4.78 -2.72
CA MET A 141 6.25 5.36 -3.18
C MET A 141 6.08 6.82 -2.72
N GLU A 142 6.84 7.24 -1.74
CA GLU A 142 6.96 8.62 -1.28
C GLU A 142 7.22 9.59 -2.43
N HIS A 143 8.03 9.20 -3.42
CA HIS A 143 8.28 10.00 -4.61
C HIS A 143 7.01 10.24 -5.44
N MET A 144 6.23 9.19 -5.70
CA MET A 144 4.99 9.31 -6.48
C MET A 144 3.90 10.06 -5.70
N LYS A 145 3.83 9.87 -4.38
CA LYS A 145 2.93 10.64 -3.51
C LYS A 145 3.33 12.13 -3.48
N PHE A 146 4.62 12.45 -3.40
CA PHE A 146 5.11 13.83 -3.51
C PHE A 146 4.70 14.47 -4.84
N LEU A 147 4.89 13.77 -5.96
CA LEU A 147 4.51 14.29 -7.28
C LEU A 147 2.99 14.47 -7.42
N ALA A 148 2.20 13.53 -6.89
CA ALA A 148 0.74 13.66 -6.83
C ALA A 148 0.33 14.87 -5.98
N GLY A 149 1.02 15.12 -4.88
CA GLY A 149 0.87 16.32 -4.06
C GLY A 149 1.23 17.60 -4.80
N TYR A 150 2.35 17.61 -5.53
CA TYR A 150 2.79 18.74 -6.35
C TYR A 150 1.75 19.13 -7.39
N LEU A 151 1.19 18.14 -8.09
CA LEU A 151 0.07 18.35 -9.03
C LEU A 151 -1.20 18.84 -8.32
N SER A 152 -1.49 18.30 -7.14
CA SER A 152 -2.67 18.71 -6.35
C SER A 152 -2.59 20.15 -5.87
N GLY A 153 -1.44 20.56 -5.35
CA GLY A 153 -1.23 21.96 -4.94
C GLY A 153 -1.37 22.92 -6.11
N GLN A 154 -0.82 22.57 -7.29
CA GLN A 154 -0.99 23.37 -8.51
C GLN A 154 -2.46 23.41 -8.94
N ARG A 155 -3.19 22.28 -8.86
CA ARG A 155 -4.62 22.25 -9.19
C ARG A 155 -5.43 23.13 -8.25
N CYS A 156 -5.18 23.04 -6.93
CA CYS A 156 -5.80 23.93 -5.94
C CYS A 156 -5.57 25.40 -6.28
N LYS A 157 -4.31 25.78 -6.53
CA LYS A 157 -3.95 27.16 -6.88
C LYS A 157 -4.66 27.67 -8.15
N MET A 158 -4.73 26.85 -9.21
CA MET A 158 -5.42 27.22 -10.47
C MET A 158 -6.92 27.40 -10.27
N ASP A 159 -7.51 26.68 -9.36
CA ASP A 159 -8.96 26.69 -9.12
C ASP A 159 -9.38 27.63 -7.97
N GLY A 160 -8.41 28.23 -7.25
CA GLY A 160 -8.67 29.12 -6.11
C GLY A 160 -9.12 28.38 -4.86
N GLU A 161 -8.67 27.13 -4.70
CA GLU A 161 -8.96 26.25 -3.58
C GLU A 161 -7.71 26.08 -2.71
N ASP A 162 -7.86 25.70 -1.44
CA ASP A 162 -6.75 25.65 -0.48
C ASP A 162 -6.72 24.41 0.41
N THR A 163 -7.60 23.43 0.17
CA THR A 163 -7.74 22.30 1.09
C THR A 163 -7.70 20.98 0.34
N VAL A 164 -6.80 20.08 0.76
CA VAL A 164 -6.74 18.67 0.32
C VAL A 164 -7.16 17.76 1.46
N GLY A 165 -7.59 16.54 1.15
CA GLY A 165 -7.98 15.53 2.12
C GLY A 165 -7.13 14.28 1.98
N TYR A 166 -6.80 13.64 3.10
CA TYR A 166 -6.17 12.33 3.16
C TYR A 166 -7.01 11.34 3.97
N MET A 167 -7.35 10.26 3.33
CA MET A 167 -7.98 9.11 3.93
C MET A 167 -6.92 8.01 4.05
N TYR A 168 -6.48 7.70 5.29
CA TYR A 168 -5.45 6.70 5.54
C TYR A 168 -6.04 5.46 6.23
N THR A 169 -5.38 4.32 6.02
CA THR A 169 -5.83 3.02 6.52
C THR A 169 -5.56 2.86 8.00
N PHE A 170 -4.31 2.71 8.39
CA PHE A 170 -3.86 2.58 9.77
C PHE A 170 -2.72 3.57 10.06
N PRO A 171 -2.51 4.00 11.31
CA PRO A 171 -1.43 4.92 11.67
C PRO A 171 -0.08 4.17 11.76
N ILE A 172 0.32 3.53 10.65
CA ILE A 172 1.62 2.87 10.53
C ILE A 172 2.64 3.80 9.86
N PRO A 173 3.94 3.59 10.04
CA PRO A 173 4.98 4.47 9.50
C PRO A 173 4.88 4.72 7.99
N GLU A 174 4.51 3.70 7.22
CA GLU A 174 4.32 3.84 5.78
C GLU A 174 3.24 4.87 5.43
N GLU A 175 2.02 4.68 5.94
CA GLU A 175 0.88 5.57 5.67
C GLU A 175 1.18 7.02 6.06
N LEU A 176 1.87 7.21 7.19
CA LEU A 176 2.26 8.52 7.66
C LEU A 176 3.30 9.18 6.76
N ARG A 177 4.34 8.43 6.33
CA ARG A 177 5.33 8.91 5.37
C ARG A 177 4.68 9.33 4.05
N LEU A 178 3.79 8.49 3.51
CA LEU A 178 3.11 8.74 2.24
C LEU A 178 2.24 10.00 2.32
N GLY A 179 1.49 10.18 3.42
CA GLY A 179 0.71 11.38 3.68
C GLY A 179 1.57 12.65 3.78
N ASN A 180 2.70 12.56 4.49
CA ASN A 180 3.64 13.68 4.62
C ASN A 180 4.32 14.01 3.28
N ALA A 181 4.79 13.02 2.52
CA ALA A 181 5.36 13.21 1.20
C ALA A 181 4.38 13.91 0.25
N PHE A 182 3.10 13.50 0.26
CA PHE A 182 2.06 14.17 -0.49
C PHE A 182 1.92 15.64 -0.07
N MET A 183 1.85 15.92 1.23
CA MET A 183 1.71 17.30 1.72
C MET A 183 2.93 18.16 1.41
N MET A 184 4.14 17.60 1.44
CA MET A 184 5.35 18.30 1.01
C MET A 184 5.24 18.71 -0.47
N GLY A 185 4.73 17.84 -1.32
CA GLY A 185 4.43 18.15 -2.71
C GLY A 185 3.39 19.28 -2.86
N VAL A 186 2.28 19.19 -2.13
CA VAL A 186 1.25 20.24 -2.10
C VAL A 186 1.86 21.59 -1.73
N LYS A 187 2.64 21.64 -0.65
CA LYS A 187 3.28 22.89 -0.17
C LYS A 187 4.27 23.48 -1.16
N LYS A 188 4.84 22.67 -2.04
CA LYS A 188 5.76 23.16 -3.07
C LYS A 188 5.10 24.08 -4.11
N THR A 189 3.82 23.87 -4.41
CA THR A 189 3.07 24.64 -5.41
C THR A 189 1.96 25.53 -4.80
N CYS A 190 1.48 25.17 -3.60
CA CYS A 190 0.47 25.87 -2.83
C CYS A 190 0.89 25.95 -1.34
N PRO A 191 1.80 26.89 -0.96
CA PRO A 191 2.28 26.99 0.42
C PRO A 191 1.18 27.22 1.47
N GLU A 192 0.11 27.91 1.10
CA GLU A 192 -1.06 28.19 1.94
C GLU A 192 -2.00 27.01 2.10
N CYS A 193 -1.95 26.03 1.20
CA CYS A 193 -2.83 24.86 1.24
C CYS A 193 -2.67 24.06 2.55
N LYS A 194 -3.75 23.50 3.02
CA LYS A 194 -3.85 22.66 4.21
C LYS A 194 -4.40 21.28 3.87
N MET A 195 -4.14 20.31 4.74
CA MET A 195 -4.65 18.94 4.62
C MET A 195 -5.52 18.62 5.82
N ILE A 196 -6.69 18.04 5.57
CA ILE A 196 -7.52 17.38 6.57
C ILE A 196 -7.38 15.87 6.41
N VAL A 197 -7.32 15.16 7.53
CA VAL A 197 -7.04 13.72 7.52
C VAL A 197 -8.11 12.93 8.26
N THR A 198 -8.37 11.70 7.82
CA THR A 198 -9.29 10.79 8.49
C THR A 198 -8.81 9.34 8.41
N PRO A 199 -8.74 8.60 9.54
CA PRO A 199 -8.48 7.18 9.54
C PRO A 199 -9.74 6.40 9.14
N ILE A 200 -9.56 5.28 8.45
CA ILE A 200 -10.65 4.35 8.14
C ILE A 200 -10.53 3.01 8.88
N ASN A 201 -9.36 2.70 9.44
CA ASN A 201 -9.06 1.48 10.19
C ASN A 201 -9.41 0.19 9.42
N SER A 202 -9.19 0.21 8.12
CA SER A 202 -9.35 -0.93 7.22
C SER A 202 -8.40 -0.80 6.03
N TRP A 203 -7.88 -1.91 5.52
CA TRP A 203 -7.13 -1.91 4.25
C TRP A 203 -8.09 -1.79 3.06
N HIS A 204 -9.18 -2.55 3.08
CA HIS A 204 -10.17 -2.60 2.01
C HIS A 204 -11.58 -2.67 2.58
N ASP A 205 -12.35 -1.59 2.44
CA ASP A 205 -13.78 -1.52 2.73
C ASP A 205 -14.44 -0.47 1.83
N PRO A 206 -15.03 -0.90 0.69
CA PRO A 206 -15.61 0.03 -0.27
C PRO A 206 -16.69 0.97 0.28
N VAL A 207 -17.39 0.56 1.34
CA VAL A 207 -18.44 1.39 1.96
C VAL A 207 -17.80 2.45 2.84
N VAL A 208 -16.92 2.05 3.75
CA VAL A 208 -16.20 2.96 4.65
C VAL A 208 -15.35 3.96 3.86
N GLU A 209 -14.69 3.51 2.80
CA GLU A 209 -13.86 4.37 1.94
C GLU A 209 -14.70 5.44 1.21
N GLN A 210 -15.88 5.08 0.69
CA GLN A 210 -16.77 6.05 0.05
C GLN A 210 -17.33 7.06 1.06
N GLU A 211 -17.71 6.62 2.25
CA GLU A 211 -18.18 7.48 3.34
C GLU A 211 -17.08 8.45 3.81
N ALA A 212 -15.86 7.96 3.98
CA ALA A 212 -14.72 8.79 4.38
C ALA A 212 -14.35 9.82 3.31
N ALA A 213 -14.30 9.41 2.02
CA ALA A 213 -14.06 10.33 0.92
C ALA A 213 -15.15 11.43 0.85
N LYS A 214 -16.42 11.03 1.01
CA LYS A 214 -17.54 11.99 1.06
C LYS A 214 -17.40 12.94 2.26
N ALA A 215 -17.08 12.45 3.43
CA ALA A 215 -16.91 13.28 4.63
C ALA A 215 -15.79 14.32 4.45
N LEU A 216 -14.66 13.94 3.84
CA LEU A 216 -13.56 14.86 3.54
C LEU A 216 -13.97 15.93 2.53
N PHE A 217 -14.69 15.57 1.46
CA PHE A 217 -15.20 16.55 0.50
C PHE A 217 -16.21 17.51 1.12
N ASP A 218 -17.13 17.00 1.96
CA ASP A 218 -18.12 17.81 2.67
C ASP A 218 -17.46 18.74 3.72
N ALA A 219 -16.32 18.32 4.29
CA ALA A 219 -15.51 19.13 5.19
C ALA A 219 -14.67 20.21 4.47
N GLY A 220 -14.77 20.30 3.15
CA GLY A 220 -14.13 21.35 2.35
C GLY A 220 -12.92 20.91 1.54
N ALA A 221 -12.49 19.64 1.59
CA ALA A 221 -11.43 19.18 0.71
C ALA A 221 -11.82 19.38 -0.76
N TYR A 222 -10.90 19.89 -1.56
CA TYR A 222 -11.05 20.03 -3.00
C TYR A 222 -10.55 18.80 -3.74
N ILE A 223 -9.45 18.24 -3.25
CA ILE A 223 -8.84 17.00 -3.74
C ILE A 223 -8.73 16.04 -2.58
N VAL A 224 -9.18 14.80 -2.75
CA VAL A 224 -9.00 13.73 -1.74
C VAL A 224 -8.12 12.64 -2.33
N PHE A 225 -7.07 12.26 -1.59
CA PHE A 225 -6.25 11.10 -1.89
C PHE A 225 -6.38 10.03 -0.81
N THR A 226 -5.99 8.81 -1.14
CA THR A 226 -6.16 7.65 -0.26
C THR A 226 -4.87 6.86 -0.07
N GLY A 227 -4.77 6.17 1.07
CA GLY A 227 -3.89 5.04 1.33
C GLY A 227 -4.62 3.69 1.23
N ALA A 228 -5.94 3.68 0.91
CA ALA A 228 -6.76 2.48 0.83
C ALA A 228 -6.96 2.00 -0.62
N ASP A 229 -7.48 0.80 -0.77
CA ASP A 229 -7.45 0.01 -2.00
C ASP A 229 -8.43 0.44 -3.09
N THR A 230 -9.56 1.06 -2.73
CA THR A 230 -10.58 1.33 -3.75
C THR A 230 -10.43 2.70 -4.43
N PRO A 231 -10.96 2.89 -5.65
CA PRO A 231 -10.98 4.19 -6.30
C PRO A 231 -12.03 5.17 -5.73
N ALA A 232 -12.45 4.97 -4.48
CA ALA A 232 -13.51 5.74 -3.83
C ALA A 232 -13.36 7.26 -3.97
N PRO A 233 -12.18 7.89 -3.74
CA PRO A 233 -12.06 9.34 -3.86
C PRO A 233 -12.46 9.87 -5.22
N ALA A 234 -12.05 9.22 -6.30
CA ALA A 234 -12.35 9.66 -7.67
C ALA A 234 -13.81 9.39 -8.06
N ILE A 235 -14.38 8.28 -7.60
CA ILE A 235 -15.80 7.94 -7.84
C ILE A 235 -16.72 8.91 -7.10
N VAL A 236 -16.45 9.17 -5.82
CA VAL A 236 -17.24 10.09 -4.99
C VAL A 236 -17.15 11.53 -5.54
N ALA A 237 -15.98 11.94 -6.02
CA ALA A 237 -15.78 13.26 -6.63
C ALA A 237 -16.73 13.53 -7.82
N GLU A 238 -17.18 12.50 -8.54
CA GLU A 238 -18.15 12.65 -9.64
C GLU A 238 -19.52 13.17 -9.21
N SER A 239 -19.88 13.00 -7.93
CA SER A 239 -21.14 13.49 -7.39
C SER A 239 -21.15 15.02 -7.19
N TYR A 240 -19.98 15.66 -7.07
CA TYR A 240 -19.81 17.10 -6.86
C TYR A 240 -19.75 17.84 -8.20
N LYS A 241 -20.90 18.34 -8.67
CA LYS A 241 -21.04 18.97 -9.99
C LYS A 241 -21.07 20.50 -9.93
N GLU A 242 -21.15 21.08 -8.74
CA GLU A 242 -21.19 22.54 -8.57
C GLU A 242 -19.80 23.15 -8.69
N GLY A 243 -19.75 24.37 -9.22
CA GLY A 243 -18.51 25.10 -9.43
C GLY A 243 -17.54 24.33 -10.35
N LYS A 244 -16.29 24.16 -9.89
CA LYS A 244 -15.24 23.41 -10.62
C LYS A 244 -15.27 21.90 -10.35
N GLY A 245 -16.18 21.43 -9.50
CA GLY A 245 -16.27 20.05 -9.02
C GLY A 245 -15.16 19.71 -8.01
N LYS A 246 -14.89 18.45 -7.86
CA LYS A 246 -13.87 17.89 -6.96
C LYS A 246 -12.99 16.91 -7.71
N TRP A 247 -11.83 16.54 -7.12
CA TRP A 247 -10.92 15.57 -7.69
C TRP A 247 -10.57 14.49 -6.67
N GLY A 248 -10.34 13.26 -7.16
CA GLY A 248 -9.86 12.16 -6.36
C GLY A 248 -8.55 11.62 -6.89
N ILE A 249 -7.74 11.08 -6.00
CA ILE A 249 -6.50 10.38 -6.31
C ILE A 249 -6.57 9.00 -5.70
N PRO A 250 -6.90 7.96 -6.48
CA PRO A 250 -6.80 6.56 -6.07
C PRO A 250 -5.34 6.16 -5.82
N TYR A 251 -5.14 4.89 -5.42
CA TYR A 251 -3.83 4.37 -5.10
C TYR A 251 -3.66 2.91 -5.58
N ASP A 252 -2.44 2.41 -5.55
CA ASP A 252 -1.95 1.05 -5.72
C ASP A 252 -2.03 0.47 -7.12
N TRP A 253 -3.20 0.44 -7.74
CA TRP A 253 -3.42 -0.23 -9.02
C TRP A 253 -3.74 0.75 -10.14
N LYS A 254 -2.92 0.73 -11.20
CA LYS A 254 -3.06 1.71 -12.31
C LYS A 254 -4.44 1.71 -12.98
N GLY A 255 -5.17 0.59 -12.93
CA GLY A 255 -6.51 0.47 -13.49
C GLY A 255 -7.60 1.22 -12.72
N SER A 256 -7.31 1.76 -11.54
CA SER A 256 -8.27 2.49 -10.70
C SER A 256 -8.54 3.93 -11.15
N CYS A 257 -7.75 4.47 -12.09
CA CYS A 257 -7.98 5.81 -12.64
C CYS A 257 -9.01 5.81 -13.79
N THR A 258 -10.20 5.28 -13.55
CA THR A 258 -11.27 5.17 -14.55
C THR A 258 -12.25 6.33 -14.55
N SER A 259 -12.34 7.06 -13.44
CA SER A 259 -13.20 8.23 -13.29
C SER A 259 -12.63 9.44 -14.01
N LYS A 260 -13.50 10.25 -14.64
CA LYS A 260 -13.11 11.57 -15.16
C LYS A 260 -12.66 12.56 -14.09
N ARG A 261 -12.89 12.21 -12.82
CA ARG A 261 -12.46 12.97 -11.65
C ARG A 261 -11.21 12.38 -10.99
N CYS A 262 -10.57 11.40 -11.62
CA CYS A 262 -9.22 11.00 -11.27
C CYS A 262 -8.24 12.11 -11.71
N LEU A 263 -7.53 12.72 -10.74
CA LEU A 263 -6.53 13.73 -11.06
C LEU A 263 -5.24 13.07 -11.56
N THR A 264 -4.75 12.10 -10.83
CA THR A 264 -3.61 11.21 -11.12
C THR A 264 -3.73 10.01 -10.20
N LEU A 265 -2.78 9.06 -10.25
CA LEU A 265 -2.77 7.88 -9.40
C LEU A 265 -1.32 7.39 -9.22
N PRO A 266 -0.74 7.47 -8.01
CA PRO A 266 0.46 6.72 -7.66
C PRO A 266 0.15 5.22 -7.66
N TYR A 267 0.97 4.40 -8.33
CA TYR A 267 0.70 2.97 -8.42
C TYR A 267 1.97 2.12 -8.40
N TRP A 268 1.79 0.84 -8.06
CA TRP A 268 2.83 -0.16 -8.05
C TRP A 268 2.94 -0.91 -9.36
N ASN A 269 4.15 -1.09 -9.85
CA ASN A 269 4.49 -1.97 -10.97
C ASN A 269 5.36 -3.13 -10.45
N TRP A 270 4.77 -4.01 -9.63
CA TRP A 270 5.46 -5.09 -8.95
C TRP A 270 6.12 -6.12 -9.87
N GLY A 271 5.58 -6.30 -11.08
CA GLY A 271 5.97 -7.38 -11.99
C GLY A 271 7.47 -7.50 -12.25
N PRO A 272 8.15 -6.46 -12.76
CA PRO A 272 9.59 -6.50 -13.02
C PRO A 272 10.43 -6.79 -11.77
N VAL A 273 10.05 -6.18 -10.63
CA VAL A 273 10.75 -6.37 -9.35
C VAL A 273 10.62 -7.82 -8.86
N TYR A 274 9.42 -8.38 -8.90
CA TYR A 274 9.19 -9.78 -8.54
C TYR A 274 9.92 -10.75 -9.44
N ALA A 275 9.91 -10.50 -10.76
CA ALA A 275 10.63 -11.33 -11.72
C ALA A 275 12.13 -11.36 -11.40
N SER A 276 12.74 -10.19 -11.17
CA SER A 276 14.15 -10.06 -10.79
C SER A 276 14.49 -10.84 -9.52
N ILE A 277 13.63 -10.74 -8.48
CA ILE A 277 13.83 -11.45 -7.21
C ILE A 277 13.71 -12.96 -7.42
N VAL A 278 12.68 -13.45 -8.14
CA VAL A 278 12.47 -14.88 -8.39
C VAL A 278 13.63 -15.48 -9.17
N GLU A 279 14.10 -14.79 -10.22
CA GLU A 279 15.27 -15.22 -10.99
C GLU A 279 16.54 -15.19 -10.13
N GLY A 280 16.77 -14.11 -9.40
CA GLY A 280 17.92 -13.95 -8.53
C GLY A 280 18.00 -15.01 -7.41
N LEU A 281 16.86 -15.37 -6.80
CA LEU A 281 16.78 -16.48 -5.82
C LEU A 281 17.09 -17.82 -6.44
N ARG A 282 16.53 -18.11 -7.62
CA ARG A 282 16.77 -19.36 -8.35
C ARG A 282 18.24 -19.51 -8.77
N ASP A 283 18.85 -18.41 -9.22
CA ASP A 283 20.20 -18.40 -9.75
C ASP A 283 21.26 -18.15 -8.66
N GLY A 284 20.84 -17.91 -7.40
CA GLY A 284 21.71 -17.66 -6.25
C GLY A 284 22.41 -16.30 -6.28
N THR A 285 21.89 -15.34 -7.03
CA THR A 285 22.40 -13.96 -7.14
C THR A 285 21.68 -12.97 -6.24
N TYR A 286 20.54 -13.36 -5.69
CA TYR A 286 19.78 -12.59 -4.70
C TYR A 286 19.73 -13.35 -3.36
N THR A 287 19.92 -12.61 -2.27
CA THR A 287 19.72 -13.11 -0.91
C THR A 287 18.66 -12.28 -0.22
N PRO A 288 17.63 -12.87 0.39
CA PRO A 288 16.63 -12.13 1.13
C PRO A 288 17.26 -11.27 2.21
N GLY A 289 16.89 -10.00 2.22
CA GLY A 289 17.38 -8.99 3.13
C GLY A 289 16.40 -7.82 3.13
N ARG A 290 16.85 -6.65 3.56
CA ARG A 290 16.11 -5.41 3.36
C ARG A 290 16.31 -4.93 1.93
N HIS A 291 15.26 -5.00 1.14
CA HIS A 291 15.24 -4.51 -0.23
C HIS A 291 14.21 -3.37 -0.33
N TYR A 292 14.71 -2.15 -0.36
CA TYR A 292 13.88 -0.96 -0.53
C TYR A 292 14.31 -0.26 -1.82
N PHE A 293 13.51 -0.42 -2.89
CA PHE A 293 13.84 0.13 -4.21
C PHE A 293 13.33 1.57 -4.38
N ASP A 294 14.09 2.36 -5.09
CA ASP A 294 13.69 3.67 -5.60
C ASP A 294 13.06 3.54 -7.00
N GLY A 295 13.16 4.56 -7.85
CA GLY A 295 12.59 4.49 -9.20
C GLY A 295 13.36 3.64 -10.20
N ASP A 296 14.62 3.33 -9.95
CA ASP A 296 15.56 2.63 -10.83
C ASP A 296 15.14 1.19 -11.18
N GLU A 297 14.38 0.52 -10.31
CA GLU A 297 13.82 -0.81 -10.57
C GLU A 297 12.48 -0.78 -11.33
N LYS A 298 11.97 0.41 -11.69
CA LYS A 298 10.71 0.60 -12.42
C LYS A 298 9.49 -0.01 -11.73
N GLY A 299 9.55 -0.15 -10.42
CA GLY A 299 8.47 -0.66 -9.57
C GLY A 299 7.42 0.40 -9.20
N LEU A 300 7.64 1.66 -9.57
CA LEU A 300 6.79 2.81 -9.23
C LEU A 300 6.20 3.43 -10.49
N GLY A 301 4.97 3.96 -10.38
CA GLY A 301 4.33 4.70 -11.47
C GLY A 301 3.44 5.83 -10.98
N LEU A 302 3.29 6.84 -11.84
CA LEU A 302 2.34 7.94 -11.66
C LEU A 302 1.48 8.05 -12.92
N TYR A 303 0.19 7.76 -12.81
CA TYR A 303 -0.72 7.71 -13.94
C TYR A 303 -0.80 9.04 -14.68
N GLY A 304 -0.63 8.98 -15.99
CA GLY A 304 -0.55 10.13 -16.90
C GLY A 304 0.88 10.52 -17.28
N PHE A 305 1.90 9.88 -16.68
CA PHE A 305 3.31 10.23 -16.91
C PHE A 305 4.20 9.05 -17.32
N MET A 306 3.68 7.82 -17.24
CA MET A 306 4.45 6.64 -17.66
C MET A 306 4.20 6.33 -19.13
N GLU A 307 5.08 5.52 -19.71
CA GLU A 307 5.02 5.16 -21.13
C GLU A 307 3.67 4.58 -21.54
N GLY A 308 3.08 5.14 -22.61
CA GLY A 308 1.78 4.70 -23.13
C GLY A 308 0.56 5.25 -22.40
N GLU A 309 0.75 6.09 -21.38
CA GLU A 309 -0.35 6.71 -20.64
C GLU A 309 -0.66 8.13 -21.15
N GLU A 310 -1.95 8.47 -21.13
CA GLU A 310 -2.40 9.82 -21.47
C GLU A 310 -2.66 10.64 -20.18
N LEU A 311 -2.46 11.96 -20.28
CA LEU A 311 -2.83 12.88 -19.19
C LEU A 311 -4.34 12.78 -18.89
N THR A 312 -4.67 12.73 -17.60
CA THR A 312 -6.07 12.77 -17.16
C THR A 312 -6.71 14.12 -17.46
N GLU A 313 -8.04 14.20 -17.39
CA GLU A 313 -8.76 15.46 -17.63
C GLU A 313 -8.31 16.59 -16.69
N GLY A 314 -7.91 16.27 -15.46
CA GLY A 314 -7.42 17.25 -14.49
C GLY A 314 -5.98 17.72 -14.72
N LEU A 315 -5.26 17.07 -15.63
CA LEU A 315 -3.86 17.41 -15.96
C LEU A 315 -3.72 18.13 -17.30
N LYS A 316 -4.70 18.02 -18.21
CA LYS A 316 -4.60 18.54 -19.58
C LYS A 316 -4.42 20.06 -19.68
N ASP A 317 -4.92 20.81 -18.72
CA ASP A 317 -4.82 22.28 -18.64
C ASP A 317 -3.75 22.76 -17.65
N MET A 318 -2.92 21.85 -17.12
CA MET A 318 -1.79 22.21 -16.26
C MET A 318 -0.74 23.01 -17.05
N PRO A 319 -0.06 23.98 -16.41
CA PRO A 319 1.09 24.64 -17.03
C PRO A 319 2.18 23.64 -17.42
N GLU A 320 2.76 23.84 -18.62
CA GLU A 320 3.77 22.90 -19.14
C GLU A 320 5.02 22.79 -18.23
N GLU A 321 5.39 23.86 -17.55
CA GLU A 321 6.48 23.84 -16.56
C GLU A 321 6.21 22.87 -15.39
N VAL A 322 4.93 22.70 -15.00
CA VAL A 322 4.51 21.78 -13.94
C VAL A 322 4.63 20.34 -14.44
N LEU A 323 4.12 20.07 -15.64
CA LEU A 323 4.20 18.74 -16.26
C LEU A 323 5.65 18.33 -16.55
N THR A 324 6.47 19.27 -17.00
CA THR A 324 7.91 19.05 -17.25
C THR A 324 8.64 18.71 -15.96
N PHE A 325 8.39 19.46 -14.88
CA PHE A 325 8.98 19.12 -13.57
C PHE A 325 8.68 17.69 -13.14
N VAL A 326 7.44 17.22 -13.32
CA VAL A 326 7.06 15.84 -12.95
C VAL A 326 7.78 14.81 -13.81
N ARG A 327 7.86 15.04 -15.14
CA ARG A 327 8.59 14.14 -16.05
C ARG A 327 10.08 14.08 -15.74
N ASP A 328 10.70 15.23 -15.52
CA ASP A 328 12.13 15.31 -15.19
C ASP A 328 12.43 14.64 -13.85
N TYR A 329 11.58 14.84 -12.86
CA TYR A 329 11.72 14.17 -11.56
C TYR A 329 11.63 12.65 -11.68
N ILE A 330 10.64 12.12 -12.43
CA ILE A 330 10.51 10.69 -12.69
C ILE A 330 11.76 10.15 -13.40
N ALA A 331 12.22 10.84 -14.44
CA ALA A 331 13.44 10.44 -15.14
C ALA A 331 14.68 10.43 -14.23
N ASP A 332 14.76 11.35 -13.29
CA ASP A 332 15.87 11.43 -12.33
C ASP A 332 15.86 10.30 -11.30
N ILE A 333 14.68 9.89 -10.76
CA ILE A 333 14.61 8.72 -9.88
C ILE A 333 14.83 7.40 -10.63
N GLU A 334 14.35 7.29 -11.87
CA GLU A 334 14.63 6.12 -12.72
C GLU A 334 16.12 6.00 -13.09
N ALA A 335 16.82 7.13 -13.15
CA ALA A 335 18.26 7.17 -13.36
C ALA A 335 19.08 6.98 -12.08
N GLY A 336 18.43 6.71 -10.93
CA GLY A 336 19.08 6.55 -9.63
C GLY A 336 19.74 7.83 -9.07
N LYS A 337 19.32 9.02 -9.54
CA LYS A 337 19.88 10.30 -9.06
C LYS A 337 19.31 10.73 -7.71
N TRP A 338 18.11 10.28 -7.39
CA TRP A 338 17.38 10.60 -6.18
C TRP A 338 16.94 9.33 -5.48
N THR A 339 17.13 9.30 -4.17
CA THR A 339 16.62 8.27 -3.28
C THR A 339 15.54 8.85 -2.37
N ARG A 340 14.77 8.02 -1.68
CA ARG A 340 13.77 8.47 -0.72
C ARG A 340 14.34 9.41 0.35
N PHE A 341 15.63 9.26 0.71
CA PHE A 341 16.31 10.15 1.67
C PHE A 341 16.52 11.56 1.14
N ASP A 342 16.59 11.74 -0.17
CA ASP A 342 16.68 13.06 -0.80
C ASP A 342 15.37 13.82 -0.68
N LEU A 343 14.24 13.11 -0.73
CA LEU A 343 12.93 13.69 -0.51
C LEU A 343 12.78 14.21 0.94
N PHE A 344 13.25 13.43 1.91
CA PHE A 344 13.21 13.79 3.33
C PHE A 344 14.50 14.50 3.80
N SER A 345 15.02 15.41 2.98
CA SER A 345 16.16 16.28 3.32
C SER A 345 15.68 17.59 3.93
N GLY A 346 16.39 18.05 4.95
CA GLY A 346 16.06 19.29 5.65
C GLY A 346 16.35 20.59 4.87
N PRO A 347 15.76 21.70 5.32
CA PRO A 347 14.98 21.77 6.55
C PRO A 347 13.54 21.26 6.35
N ILE A 348 13.08 20.36 7.22
CA ILE A 348 11.67 19.95 7.32
C ILE A 348 11.12 20.50 8.63
N ILE A 349 10.01 21.23 8.54
CA ILE A 349 9.34 21.87 9.66
C ILE A 349 7.95 21.26 9.81
N ASP A 350 7.61 20.85 11.03
CA ASP A 350 6.29 20.27 11.33
C ASP A 350 5.19 21.35 11.34
N ASN A 351 3.95 20.90 11.55
CA ASN A 351 2.78 21.77 11.59
C ASN A 351 2.71 22.66 12.87
N GLN A 352 3.61 22.46 13.83
CA GLN A 352 3.74 23.26 15.05
C GLN A 352 4.89 24.28 14.95
N GLY A 353 5.68 24.22 13.86
CA GLY A 353 6.81 25.10 13.61
C GLY A 353 8.15 24.58 14.17
N ASN A 354 8.23 23.32 14.61
CA ASN A 354 9.47 22.70 15.04
C ASN A 354 10.26 22.20 13.83
N VAL A 355 11.60 22.30 13.90
CA VAL A 355 12.47 21.71 12.90
C VAL A 355 12.61 20.22 13.20
N VAL A 356 12.04 19.38 12.33
CA VAL A 356 12.11 17.90 12.43
C VAL A 356 13.40 17.40 11.78
N VAL A 357 13.74 17.94 10.61
CA VAL A 357 15.01 17.63 9.93
C VAL A 357 15.76 18.95 9.73
N PRO A 358 16.94 19.14 10.35
CA PRO A 358 17.75 20.34 10.17
C PRO A 358 18.26 20.51 8.74
N GLU A 359 18.64 21.74 8.37
CA GLU A 359 19.25 22.03 7.08
C GLU A 359 20.54 21.24 6.88
N GLY A 360 20.64 20.56 5.74
CA GLY A 360 21.81 19.74 5.39
C GLY A 360 21.79 18.31 5.96
N GLU A 361 20.78 17.96 6.74
CA GLU A 361 20.54 16.60 7.23
C GLU A 361 19.47 15.88 6.39
N LYS A 362 19.41 14.55 6.50
CA LYS A 362 18.41 13.69 5.87
C LYS A 362 17.88 12.69 6.89
N MET A 363 16.64 12.28 6.75
CA MET A 363 16.13 11.12 7.47
C MET A 363 16.82 9.85 6.99
N GLU A 364 17.04 8.91 7.90
CA GLU A 364 17.57 7.59 7.62
C GLU A 364 16.46 6.53 7.69
N ASP A 365 16.79 5.28 7.34
CA ASP A 365 15.85 4.15 7.42
C ASP A 365 15.19 4.02 8.80
N ALA A 366 15.95 4.18 9.87
CA ALA A 366 15.43 4.09 11.23
C ALA A 366 14.36 5.15 11.53
N ASP A 367 14.54 6.37 11.03
CA ASP A 367 13.57 7.45 11.19
C ASP A 367 12.29 7.17 10.39
N LEU A 368 12.48 6.73 9.13
CA LEU A 368 11.37 6.46 8.21
C LEU A 368 10.56 5.22 8.60
N ASP A 369 11.19 4.22 9.24
CA ASP A 369 10.51 2.99 9.70
C ASP A 369 9.78 3.17 11.03
N THR A 370 10.11 4.22 11.78
CA THR A 370 9.47 4.56 13.06
C THR A 370 8.69 5.87 12.99
N PHE A 371 8.43 6.36 11.77
CA PHE A 371 7.70 7.60 11.54
C PHE A 371 6.38 7.60 12.32
N ASP A 372 6.19 8.60 13.16
CA ASP A 372 4.98 8.79 13.95
C ASP A 372 4.26 10.11 13.62
N CYS A 373 3.06 10.31 14.17
CA CYS A 373 2.24 11.48 13.92
C CYS A 373 2.68 12.73 14.71
N SER A 374 3.81 12.72 15.39
CA SER A 374 4.23 13.84 16.25
C SER A 374 4.69 15.06 15.48
#